data_77a663525d4c984d8f6623e599da6466
#
_entry.id   77a663525d4c984d8f6623e599da6466
#
_cell.length_a   1.000
_cell.length_b   1.000
_cell.length_c   1.000
_cell.angle_alpha   90.00
_cell.angle_beta   90.00
_cell.angle_gamma   90.00
#
_symmetry.space_group_name_H-M   'P 1'
#
loop_
_entity.id
_entity.type
_entity.pdbx_description
1 polymer ?
#
loop_
_entity_poly.entity_id
_entity_poly.type
_entity_poly.pdbx_seq_one_letter_code
_entity_poly.pdbx_strand_id
1 'polypeptide(L)'
;MPFSSITDWGFGKMNVLLILIAGLMLAGAETTLKSADFKPAKSDQMIEVFEAAKVELKSGSILKIELPLSLGTGYQWELLGPNHGPLSFQQSKTLPPAQPRPGAGTVQQFEFKAKDQPSGSSSQVVLVFNLRRSFEGVGNKFYQVRVVVGEP
;
A
#
# COMPACT_ATOMS: atom_id res chain seq x y z
N MET A 1 20.03 -11.76 -46.69
CA MET A 1 20.24 -10.51 -45.93
C MET A 1 19.24 -10.22 -44.83
N PRO A 2 18.63 -11.16 -44.24
CA PRO A 2 17.64 -10.89 -43.22
C PRO A 2 18.23 -10.98 -41.83
N PHE A 3 19.12 -10.09 -41.47
CA PHE A 3 19.79 -10.18 -40.19
C PHE A 3 19.24 -9.27 -39.10
N SER A 4 18.44 -8.27 -39.49
CA SER A 4 18.00 -7.24 -38.60
C SER A 4 16.73 -7.54 -37.85
N SER A 5 16.00 -8.57 -38.24
CA SER A 5 14.66 -8.81 -37.71
C SER A 5 14.59 -9.63 -36.43
N ILE A 6 15.67 -10.29 -36.03
CA ILE A 6 15.65 -11.22 -34.91
C ILE A 6 16.00 -10.55 -33.59
N THR A 7 16.80 -9.51 -33.63
CA THR A 7 17.26 -8.82 -32.41
C THR A 7 16.25 -7.85 -31.81
N ASP A 8 15.29 -7.38 -32.59
CA ASP A 8 14.33 -6.38 -32.12
C ASP A 8 13.16 -6.97 -31.32
N TRP A 9 12.97 -8.27 -31.40
CA TRP A 9 11.81 -8.91 -30.77
C TRP A 9 11.87 -8.96 -29.23
N GLY A 10 13.05 -9.08 -28.68
CA GLY A 10 13.23 -9.15 -27.23
C GLY A 10 13.08 -7.80 -26.54
N PHE A 11 13.58 -6.77 -27.17
CA PHE A 11 13.60 -5.43 -26.60
C PHE A 11 12.27 -4.70 -26.67
N GLY A 12 11.50 -4.93 -27.72
CA GLY A 12 10.19 -4.28 -27.87
C GLY A 12 9.18 -4.69 -26.79
N LYS A 13 9.19 -5.94 -26.39
CA LYS A 13 8.30 -6.44 -25.36
C LYS A 13 8.68 -5.94 -23.95
N MET A 14 9.96 -5.83 -23.66
CA MET A 14 10.43 -5.30 -22.39
C MET A 14 10.14 -3.79 -22.26
N ASN A 15 10.30 -3.05 -23.34
CA ASN A 15 10.00 -1.61 -23.34
C ASN A 15 8.54 -1.31 -23.15
N VAL A 16 7.65 -2.10 -23.73
CA VAL A 16 6.20 -1.95 -23.54
C VAL A 16 5.81 -2.23 -22.09
N LEU A 17 6.40 -3.24 -21.47
CA LEU A 17 6.13 -3.55 -20.06
C LEU A 17 6.64 -2.45 -19.13
N LEU A 18 7.80 -1.90 -19.37
CA LEU A 18 8.36 -0.78 -18.62
C LEU A 18 7.54 0.49 -18.79
N ILE A 19 7.03 0.77 -19.96
CA ILE A 19 6.16 1.94 -20.23
C ILE A 19 4.83 1.80 -19.49
N LEU A 20 4.24 0.59 -19.42
CA LEU A 20 3.02 0.34 -18.67
C LEU A 20 3.21 0.55 -17.17
N ILE A 21 4.34 0.13 -16.61
CA ILE A 21 4.66 0.35 -15.20
C ILE A 21 4.89 1.85 -14.93
N ALA A 22 5.59 2.54 -15.81
CA ALA A 22 5.80 3.98 -15.70
C ALA A 22 4.50 4.78 -15.89
N GLY A 23 3.58 4.30 -16.72
CA GLY A 23 2.26 4.92 -16.92
C GLY A 23 1.36 4.89 -15.69
N LEU A 24 1.58 3.96 -14.77
CA LEU A 24 0.85 3.87 -13.50
C LEU A 24 1.32 4.91 -12.46
N MET A 25 2.43 5.59 -12.71
CA MET A 25 3.04 6.57 -11.81
C MET A 25 2.70 8.03 -12.15
N LEU A 26 1.61 8.27 -12.87
CA LEU A 26 1.17 9.63 -13.23
C LEU A 26 0.69 10.39 -11.99
N ALA A 27 0.97 11.71 -11.95
CA ALA A 27 0.49 12.61 -10.90
C ALA A 27 -1.04 12.55 -10.80
N GLY A 28 -1.57 12.46 -9.58
CA GLY A 28 -3.00 12.28 -9.33
C GLY A 28 -3.47 10.83 -9.44
N ALA A 29 -2.55 9.90 -9.69
CA ALA A 29 -2.86 8.47 -9.72
C ALA A 29 -3.30 7.96 -8.33
N GLU A 30 -4.16 6.97 -8.35
CA GLU A 30 -4.59 6.25 -7.16
C GLU A 30 -3.86 4.91 -7.10
N THR A 31 -3.26 4.63 -5.97
CA THR A 31 -2.61 3.35 -5.68
C THR A 31 -3.33 2.65 -4.54
N THR A 32 -3.72 1.41 -4.75
CA THR A 32 -4.38 0.60 -3.71
C THR A 32 -3.52 -0.60 -3.36
N LEU A 33 -3.16 -0.72 -2.08
CA LEU A 33 -2.54 -1.91 -1.52
C LEU A 33 -3.60 -2.76 -0.82
N LYS A 34 -3.55 -4.05 -1.07
CA LYS A 34 -4.41 -5.05 -0.43
C LYS A 34 -3.59 -5.97 0.46
N SER A 35 -4.25 -6.71 1.34
CA SER A 35 -3.56 -7.64 2.23
C SER A 35 -2.66 -8.65 1.49
N ALA A 36 -3.00 -9.01 0.26
CA ALA A 36 -2.20 -9.91 -0.56
C ALA A 36 -0.83 -9.33 -0.97
N ASP A 37 -0.70 -8.00 -0.95
CA ASP A 37 0.56 -7.31 -1.27
C ASP A 37 1.55 -7.33 -0.10
N PHE A 38 1.07 -7.69 1.09
CA PHE A 38 1.88 -7.80 2.29
C PHE A 38 2.33 -9.24 2.48
N LYS A 39 3.61 -9.44 2.68
CA LYS A 39 4.20 -10.75 2.88
C LYS A 39 4.77 -10.86 4.30
N PRO A 40 4.81 -12.06 4.88
CA PRO A 40 5.44 -12.25 6.18
C PRO A 40 6.90 -11.81 6.12
N ALA A 41 7.25 -10.81 6.92
CA ALA A 41 8.61 -10.30 7.02
C ALA A 41 9.32 -10.89 8.24
N LYS A 42 8.60 -11.04 9.34
CA LYS A 42 9.10 -11.62 10.58
C LYS A 42 7.96 -12.31 11.30
N SER A 43 8.21 -13.53 11.72
CA SER A 43 7.32 -14.25 12.62
C SER A 43 8.15 -14.73 13.80
N ASP A 44 7.87 -14.17 14.95
CA ASP A 44 8.30 -14.70 16.23
C ASP A 44 7.07 -15.32 16.91
N GLN A 45 7.25 -16.14 17.90
CA GLN A 45 6.13 -16.84 18.57
C GLN A 45 5.04 -15.91 19.11
N MET A 46 5.37 -14.63 19.26
CA MET A 46 4.47 -13.63 19.85
C MET A 46 4.09 -12.47 18.93
N ILE A 47 4.81 -12.24 17.84
CA ILE A 47 4.59 -11.08 16.96
C ILE A 47 4.65 -11.49 15.50
N GLU A 48 3.63 -11.13 14.75
CA GLU A 48 3.55 -11.32 13.31
C GLU A 48 3.69 -9.96 12.61
N VAL A 49 4.67 -9.85 11.73
CA VAL A 49 4.88 -8.65 10.92
C VAL A 49 4.77 -9.00 9.45
N PHE A 50 3.92 -8.27 8.76
CA PHE A 50 3.73 -8.36 7.31
C PHE A 50 4.21 -7.06 6.66
N GLU A 51 4.94 -7.17 5.59
CA GLU A 51 5.55 -6.04 4.91
C GLU A 51 5.18 -6.04 3.43
N ALA A 52 4.78 -4.86 2.93
CA ALA A 52 4.58 -4.64 1.51
C ALA A 52 5.87 -4.11 0.85
N ALA A 53 5.97 -4.28 -0.45
CA ALA A 53 7.01 -3.64 -1.23
C ALA A 53 6.93 -2.11 -1.08
N LYS A 54 8.07 -1.45 -1.19
CA LYS A 54 8.15 0.02 -1.14
C LYS A 54 7.23 0.63 -2.21
N VAL A 55 6.45 1.60 -1.80
CA VAL A 55 5.54 2.35 -2.68
C VAL A 55 6.14 3.71 -2.97
N GLU A 56 6.19 4.07 -4.24
CA GLU A 56 6.63 5.39 -4.69
C GLU A 56 5.44 6.16 -5.23
N LEU A 57 5.21 7.34 -4.68
CA LEU A 57 4.10 8.22 -5.02
C LEU A 57 4.60 9.57 -5.49
N LYS A 58 3.88 10.16 -6.41
CA LYS A 58 4.03 11.57 -6.77
C LYS A 58 3.19 12.44 -5.88
N SER A 59 3.58 13.70 -5.76
CA SER A 59 2.80 14.73 -5.06
C SER A 59 1.34 14.74 -5.57
N GLY A 60 0.39 14.80 -4.64
CA GLY A 60 -1.04 14.81 -4.95
C GLY A 60 -1.66 13.44 -5.20
N SER A 61 -0.89 12.37 -5.26
CA SER A 61 -1.41 11.00 -5.44
C SER A 61 -2.18 10.53 -4.21
N ILE A 62 -3.14 9.64 -4.43
CA ILE A 62 -3.91 8.99 -3.38
C ILE A 62 -3.39 7.58 -3.16
N LEU A 63 -3.14 7.25 -1.90
CA LEU A 63 -2.80 5.90 -1.45
C LEU A 63 -3.95 5.34 -0.62
N LYS A 64 -4.45 4.18 -1.01
CA LYS A 64 -5.43 3.42 -0.24
C LYS A 64 -4.80 2.12 0.23
N ILE A 65 -5.01 1.79 1.49
CA ILE A 65 -4.53 0.55 2.10
C ILE A 65 -5.74 -0.20 2.64
N GLU A 66 -5.97 -1.38 2.11
CA GLU A 66 -7.10 -2.23 2.45
C GLU A 66 -6.64 -3.44 3.24
N LEU A 67 -7.05 -3.53 4.49
CA LEU A 67 -6.68 -4.60 5.41
C LEU A 67 -7.90 -5.42 5.81
N PRO A 68 -7.77 -6.74 5.91
CA PRO A 68 -8.89 -7.63 6.22
C PRO A 68 -9.38 -7.39 7.65
N LEU A 69 -10.70 -7.32 7.80
CA LEU A 69 -11.34 -7.09 9.09
C LEU A 69 -12.44 -8.12 9.31
N SER A 70 -12.42 -8.77 10.48
CA SER A 70 -13.49 -9.68 10.90
C SER A 70 -14.44 -8.94 11.82
N LEU A 71 -15.63 -8.61 11.32
CA LEU A 71 -16.67 -7.98 12.13
C LEU A 71 -17.17 -8.93 13.22
N GLY A 72 -17.56 -8.35 14.34
CA GLY A 72 -18.07 -9.11 15.49
C GLY A 72 -17.00 -9.61 16.46
N THR A 73 -15.74 -9.54 16.11
CA THR A 73 -14.62 -9.93 16.99
C THR A 73 -14.14 -8.79 17.88
N GLY A 74 -14.52 -7.55 17.57
CA GLY A 74 -14.05 -6.34 18.25
C GLY A 74 -12.65 -5.87 17.82
N TYR A 75 -11.98 -6.58 16.93
CA TYR A 75 -10.70 -6.17 16.37
C TYR A 75 -10.85 -5.08 15.33
N GLN A 76 -9.93 -4.14 15.35
CA GLN A 76 -9.82 -3.06 14.37
C GLN A 76 -8.35 -2.81 14.05
N TRP A 77 -8.08 -2.36 12.84
CA TRP A 77 -6.77 -1.87 12.47
C TRP A 77 -6.59 -0.44 12.94
N GLU A 78 -5.48 -0.17 13.55
CA GLU A 78 -5.10 1.16 14.02
C GLU A 78 -3.78 1.58 13.37
N LEU A 79 -3.78 2.77 12.80
CA LEU A 79 -2.57 3.40 12.28
C LEU A 79 -1.75 3.93 13.45
N LEU A 80 -0.53 3.46 13.57
CA LEU A 80 0.36 3.86 14.64
C LEU A 80 1.11 5.14 14.31
N GLY A 81 1.32 5.97 15.34
CA GLY A 81 2.08 7.21 15.26
C GLY A 81 1.28 8.42 14.80
N PRO A 82 1.57 9.59 15.37
CA PRO A 82 0.88 10.83 15.03
C PRO A 82 1.41 11.50 13.75
N ASN A 83 2.60 11.13 13.31
CA ASN A 83 3.25 11.76 12.17
C ASN A 83 3.35 10.77 11.00
N HIS A 84 2.72 11.14 9.90
CA HIS A 84 2.71 10.34 8.68
C HIS A 84 3.64 10.90 7.59
N GLY A 85 4.58 11.76 7.99
CA GLY A 85 5.61 12.31 7.10
C GLY A 85 5.02 13.05 5.89
N PRO A 86 5.37 12.63 4.67
CA PRO A 86 4.89 13.27 3.44
C PRO A 86 3.44 12.90 3.09
N LEU A 87 2.73 12.17 3.94
CA LEU A 87 1.36 11.75 3.71
C LEU A 87 0.41 12.51 4.64
N SER A 88 -0.74 12.87 4.11
CA SER A 88 -1.87 13.40 4.84
C SER A 88 -2.94 12.34 4.97
N PHE A 89 -3.25 11.91 6.19
CA PHE A 89 -4.34 10.98 6.44
C PHE A 89 -5.68 11.64 6.12
N GLN A 90 -6.49 10.99 5.29
CA GLN A 90 -7.78 11.51 4.86
C GLN A 90 -8.93 10.90 5.65
N GLN A 91 -9.01 9.59 5.63
CA GLN A 91 -10.09 8.85 6.28
C GLN A 91 -9.77 7.38 6.47
N SER A 92 -10.51 6.76 7.38
CA SER A 92 -10.61 5.30 7.51
C SER A 92 -12.07 4.91 7.44
N LYS A 93 -12.37 3.87 6.69
CA LYS A 93 -13.74 3.35 6.54
C LYS A 93 -13.74 1.83 6.41
N THR A 94 -14.83 1.24 6.83
CA THR A 94 -15.08 -0.19 6.62
C THR A 94 -15.84 -0.38 5.32
N LEU A 95 -15.32 -1.22 4.45
CA LEU A 95 -15.96 -1.57 3.20
C LEU A 95 -16.65 -2.93 3.32
N PRO A 96 -17.89 -3.06 2.81
CA PRO A 96 -18.54 -4.35 2.75
C PRO A 96 -17.79 -5.28 1.78
N PRO A 97 -17.93 -6.61 1.95
CA PRO A 97 -17.35 -7.54 1.00
C PRO A 97 -17.94 -7.33 -0.40
N ALA A 98 -17.10 -7.50 -1.43
CA ALA A 98 -17.52 -7.33 -2.82
C ALA A 98 -18.67 -8.26 -3.22
N GLN A 99 -18.76 -9.44 -2.59
CA GLN A 99 -19.88 -10.37 -2.72
C GLN A 99 -20.36 -10.76 -1.32
N PRO A 100 -21.58 -10.38 -0.94
CA PRO A 100 -22.13 -10.77 0.36
C PRO A 100 -22.34 -12.28 0.38
N ARG A 101 -21.57 -12.96 1.21
CA ARG A 101 -21.72 -14.40 1.52
C ARG A 101 -21.57 -14.56 3.03
N PRO A 102 -22.19 -15.57 3.62
CA PRO A 102 -21.89 -15.94 5.00
C PRO A 102 -20.38 -16.18 5.16
N GLY A 103 -19.75 -15.50 6.12
CA GLY A 103 -18.31 -15.62 6.37
C GLY A 103 -17.42 -14.77 5.43
N ALA A 104 -17.97 -13.99 4.50
CA ALA A 104 -17.19 -13.06 3.69
C ALA A 104 -16.61 -11.97 4.58
N GLY A 105 -15.28 -11.80 4.51
CA GLY A 105 -14.56 -10.78 5.27
C GLY A 105 -14.88 -9.37 4.80
N THR A 106 -14.94 -8.45 5.72
CA THR A 106 -14.94 -7.02 5.44
C THR A 106 -13.52 -6.50 5.31
N VAL A 107 -13.37 -5.28 4.84
CA VAL A 107 -12.09 -4.62 4.67
C VAL A 107 -12.14 -3.27 5.36
N GLN A 108 -11.11 -2.96 6.13
CA GLN A 108 -10.88 -1.62 6.62
C GLN A 108 -9.92 -0.91 5.66
N GLN A 109 -10.37 0.20 5.10
CA GLN A 109 -9.60 0.99 4.15
C GLN A 109 -9.11 2.26 4.81
N PHE A 110 -7.82 2.54 4.65
CA PHE A 110 -7.17 3.79 5.04
C PHE A 110 -6.80 4.55 3.78
N GLU A 111 -7.10 5.83 3.76
CA GLU A 111 -6.83 6.70 2.63
C GLU A 111 -5.88 7.82 3.02
N PHE A 112 -4.85 8.01 2.21
CA PHE A 112 -3.83 9.04 2.37
C PHE A 112 -3.67 9.83 1.08
N LYS A 113 -3.34 11.09 1.22
CA LYS A 113 -2.94 11.95 0.10
C LYS A 113 -1.46 12.32 0.23
N ALA A 114 -0.71 12.16 -0.82
CA ALA A 114 0.67 12.60 -0.87
C ALA A 114 0.74 14.13 -0.87
N LYS A 115 1.49 14.69 0.08
CA LYS A 115 1.73 16.13 0.17
C LYS A 115 2.66 16.59 -0.95
N ASP A 116 2.54 17.85 -1.32
CA ASP A 116 3.45 18.46 -2.27
C ASP A 116 4.88 18.44 -1.73
N GLN A 117 5.80 18.02 -2.58
CA GLN A 117 7.23 18.00 -2.29
C GLN A 117 7.93 19.05 -3.16
N PRO A 118 8.97 19.72 -2.62
CA PRO A 118 9.80 20.61 -3.43
C PRO A 118 10.42 19.85 -4.61
N SER A 119 10.57 20.54 -5.74
CA SER A 119 11.20 19.97 -6.94
C SER A 119 12.53 19.32 -6.63
N GLY A 120 12.70 18.10 -7.11
CA GLY A 120 13.93 17.33 -6.93
C GLY A 120 14.13 16.75 -5.53
N SER A 121 13.13 16.89 -4.64
CA SER A 121 13.18 16.32 -3.29
C SER A 121 12.24 15.11 -3.17
N SER A 122 12.58 14.25 -2.23
CA SER A 122 11.73 13.13 -1.83
C SER A 122 11.71 12.98 -0.32
N SER A 123 10.59 12.56 0.22
CA SER A 123 10.42 12.26 1.63
C SER A 123 9.84 10.87 1.79
N GLN A 124 10.18 10.19 2.87
CA GLN A 124 9.68 8.85 3.13
C GLN A 124 9.07 8.72 4.51
N VAL A 125 8.18 7.76 4.64
CA VAL A 125 7.56 7.36 5.90
C VAL A 125 7.32 5.85 5.88
N VAL A 126 7.36 5.23 7.04
CA VAL A 126 6.88 3.86 7.22
C VAL A 126 5.54 3.95 7.92
N LEU A 127 4.49 3.49 7.24
CA LEU A 127 3.17 3.33 7.84
C LEU A 127 3.12 1.98 8.53
N VAL A 128 2.66 1.98 9.77
CA VAL A 128 2.51 0.77 10.57
C VAL A 128 1.07 0.68 11.07
N PHE A 129 0.43 -0.45 10.79
CA PHE A 129 -0.92 -0.75 11.22
C PHE A 129 -0.88 -1.90 12.21
N ASN A 130 -1.60 -1.77 13.31
CA ASN A 130 -1.70 -2.79 14.34
C ASN A 130 -3.14 -3.26 14.48
N LEU A 131 -3.34 -4.58 14.51
CA LEU A 131 -4.64 -5.16 14.76
C LEU A 131 -4.85 -5.34 16.26
N ARG A 132 -5.83 -4.63 16.82
CA ARG A 132 -6.09 -4.69 18.25
C ARG A 132 -7.57 -4.48 18.58
N ARG A 133 -7.97 -4.84 19.79
CA ARG A 133 -9.22 -4.41 20.39
C ARG A 133 -9.00 -3.13 21.19
N SER A 134 -10.02 -2.27 21.24
CA SER A 134 -9.92 -0.95 21.89
C SER A 134 -9.57 -1.01 23.38
N PHE A 135 -9.92 -2.10 24.05
CA PHE A 135 -9.66 -2.31 25.49
C PHE A 135 -8.39 -3.13 25.76
N GLU A 136 -7.76 -3.65 24.73
CA GLU A 136 -6.47 -4.35 24.83
C GLU A 136 -5.34 -3.39 24.51
N GLY A 137 -4.15 -3.70 24.98
CA GLY A 137 -2.95 -2.98 24.59
C GLY A 137 -2.58 -3.20 23.12
N VAL A 138 -1.32 -3.02 22.78
CA VAL A 138 -0.81 -3.27 21.44
C VAL A 138 -1.05 -4.74 21.08
N GLY A 139 -1.64 -4.99 19.91
CA GLY A 139 -1.85 -6.34 19.38
C GLY A 139 -0.53 -6.94 18.86
N ASN A 140 -0.58 -8.20 18.52
CA ASN A 140 0.58 -8.95 18.06
C ASN A 140 0.74 -9.01 16.53
N LYS A 141 -0.20 -8.45 15.77
CA LYS A 141 -0.19 -8.49 14.32
C LYS A 141 -0.02 -7.08 13.75
N PHE A 142 0.99 -6.95 12.88
CA PHE A 142 1.36 -5.68 12.27
C PHE A 142 1.44 -5.81 10.75
N TYR A 143 0.96 -4.78 10.06
CA TYR A 143 1.23 -4.56 8.66
C TYR A 143 2.03 -3.27 8.50
N GLN A 144 3.08 -3.30 7.70
CA GLN A 144 3.90 -2.12 7.47
C GLN A 144 4.23 -1.92 6.00
N VAL A 145 4.35 -0.67 5.59
CA VAL A 145 4.73 -0.30 4.24
C VAL A 145 5.56 0.97 4.26
N ARG A 146 6.65 0.96 3.50
CA ARG A 146 7.46 2.15 3.26
C ARG A 146 6.91 2.90 2.07
N VAL A 147 6.63 4.17 2.26
CA VAL A 147 6.12 5.06 1.23
C VAL A 147 7.11 6.19 1.00
N VAL A 148 7.45 6.40 -0.24
CA VAL A 148 8.30 7.52 -0.67
C VAL A 148 7.45 8.44 -1.54
N VAL A 149 7.42 9.71 -1.20
CA VAL A 149 6.77 10.75 -1.99
C VAL A 149 7.84 11.65 -2.56
N GLY A 150 7.84 11.80 -3.85
CA GLY A 150 8.80 12.63 -4.54
C GLY A 150 8.26 13.18 -5.83
N GLU A 151 8.99 14.12 -6.39
CA GLU A 151 8.79 14.54 -7.76
C GLU A 151 9.55 13.64 -8.72
N PRO A 152 8.98 13.40 -9.89
CA PRO A 152 9.65 12.64 -10.94
C PRO A 152 10.87 13.35 -11.51
#